data_9c200518f3ea8a56eb135ce2f9983ed5
#
_entry.id   9c200518f3ea8a56eb135ce2f9983ed5
#
_cell.length_a   1.000
_cell.length_b   1.000
_cell.length_c   1.000
_cell.angle_alpha   90.00
_cell.angle_beta   90.00
_cell.angle_gamma   90.00
#
_symmetry.space_group_name_H-M   'P 1'
#
loop_
_entity.id
_entity.type
_entity.pdbx_description
1 polymer ?
#
loop_
_entity_poly.entity_id
_entity_poly.type
_entity_poly.pdbx_seq_one_letter_code
_entity_poly.pdbx_strand_id
1 'polypeptide(L)'
;PALKAFQQVSKKNINTFVTSLGIEPEYENNVLTENHAIGGFTGVSPLQMAAAYSAFASMGYYTEPYSVTKIEYRSTGEVKEFKHEKTKVMSDSTAYLMNNVLEYATNYGFSGGAKVAGSHVATKTGTSNFDEATLKAKGLPYNAVNDLWTVSYTSKYSVALWYGYD
;
A
#
# COMPACT_ATOMS: atom_id res chain seq x y z
N PRO A 1 -7.60 13.79 -12.03
CA PRO A 1 -8.18 12.48 -12.36
C PRO A 1 -8.60 11.68 -11.14
N ALA A 2 -7.75 11.53 -10.10
CA ALA A 2 -8.04 10.73 -8.90
C ALA A 2 -9.32 11.18 -8.17
N LEU A 3 -9.48 12.47 -7.91
CA LEU A 3 -10.68 13.02 -7.27
C LEU A 3 -11.96 12.75 -8.06
N LYS A 4 -11.91 12.91 -9.41
CA LYS A 4 -13.07 12.60 -10.26
C LYS A 4 -13.43 11.11 -10.23
N ALA A 5 -12.43 10.22 -10.20
CA ALA A 5 -12.66 8.78 -10.06
C ALA A 5 -13.27 8.44 -8.69
N PHE A 6 -12.75 9.03 -7.62
CA PHE A 6 -13.28 8.86 -6.27
C PHE A 6 -14.76 9.29 -6.16
N GLN A 7 -15.13 10.41 -6.79
CA GLN A 7 -16.52 10.90 -6.81
C GLN A 7 -17.48 10.00 -7.60
N GLN A 8 -16.99 9.17 -8.52
CA GLN A 8 -17.81 8.24 -9.31
C GLN A 8 -18.09 6.90 -8.60
N VAL A 9 -17.38 6.61 -7.52
CA VAL A 9 -17.53 5.36 -6.75
C VAL A 9 -18.19 5.65 -5.41
N SER A 10 -19.12 4.82 -4.98
CA SER A 10 -19.74 5.01 -3.65
C SER A 10 -18.69 4.87 -2.54
N LYS A 11 -18.72 5.76 -1.57
CA LYS A 11 -17.79 5.75 -0.41
C LYS A 11 -17.85 4.40 0.33
N LYS A 12 -19.02 3.76 0.38
CA LYS A 12 -19.20 2.42 0.94
C LYS A 12 -18.34 1.39 0.20
N ASN A 13 -18.36 1.39 -1.13
CA ASN A 13 -17.57 0.44 -1.93
C ASN A 13 -16.08 0.70 -1.79
N ILE A 14 -15.66 1.97 -1.76
CA ILE A 14 -14.26 2.34 -1.51
C ILE A 14 -13.81 1.80 -0.16
N ASN A 15 -14.61 2.07 0.89
CA ASN A 15 -14.32 1.59 2.23
C ASN A 15 -14.21 0.06 2.30
N THR A 16 -15.21 -0.64 1.75
CA THR A 16 -15.22 -2.12 1.72
C THR A 16 -13.97 -2.66 1.02
N PHE A 17 -13.56 -2.05 -0.08
CA PHE A 17 -12.36 -2.47 -0.81
C PHE A 17 -11.09 -2.23 0.01
N VAL A 18 -10.92 -1.04 0.56
CA VAL A 18 -9.71 -0.68 1.33
C VAL A 18 -9.57 -1.54 2.59
N THR A 19 -10.68 -1.76 3.32
CA THR A 19 -10.67 -2.61 4.51
C THR A 19 -10.44 -4.08 4.18
N SER A 20 -10.89 -4.54 3.01
CA SER A 20 -10.59 -5.92 2.55
C SER A 20 -9.10 -6.15 2.26
N LEU A 21 -8.32 -5.09 2.11
CA LEU A 21 -6.87 -5.11 1.98
C LEU A 21 -6.12 -4.92 3.32
N GLY A 22 -6.82 -5.01 4.44
CA GLY A 22 -6.24 -4.84 5.77
C GLY A 22 -5.85 -3.39 6.12
N ILE A 23 -6.40 -2.41 5.40
CA ILE A 23 -6.17 -0.99 5.66
C ILE A 23 -7.44 -0.39 6.29
N GLU A 24 -7.28 0.17 7.48
CA GLU A 24 -8.33 0.92 8.16
C GLU A 24 -7.97 2.40 8.13
N PRO A 25 -8.50 3.18 7.16
CA PRO A 25 -8.19 4.60 7.08
C PRO A 25 -8.82 5.36 8.25
N GLU A 26 -8.14 6.38 8.73
CA GLU A 26 -8.74 7.32 9.66
C GLU A 26 -9.87 8.08 8.98
N TYR A 27 -11.04 8.11 9.62
CA TYR A 27 -12.23 8.75 9.07
C TYR A 27 -12.38 10.18 9.63
N GLU A 28 -12.59 11.16 8.75
CA GLU A 28 -13.02 12.50 9.16
C GLU A 28 -14.53 12.50 9.44
N ASN A 29 -14.95 12.69 10.69
CA ASN A 29 -16.35 12.63 11.11
C ASN A 29 -17.09 11.34 10.65
N ASN A 30 -16.41 10.20 10.75
CA ASN A 30 -16.89 8.88 10.31
C ASN A 30 -17.17 8.74 8.79
N VAL A 31 -16.56 9.61 7.96
CA VAL A 31 -16.72 9.52 6.50
C VAL A 31 -15.37 9.59 5.78
N LEU A 32 -15.29 8.91 4.65
CA LEU A 32 -14.20 9.12 3.69
C LEU A 32 -14.38 10.46 2.99
N THR A 33 -13.32 11.27 2.95
CA THR A 33 -13.27 12.57 2.28
C THR A 33 -12.45 12.49 0.99
N GLU A 34 -12.42 13.56 0.22
CA GLU A 34 -11.61 13.65 -1.00
C GLU A 34 -10.09 13.60 -0.71
N ASN A 35 -9.67 13.95 0.51
CA ASN A 35 -8.28 13.82 0.94
C ASN A 35 -7.79 12.38 0.88
N HIS A 36 -8.65 11.41 1.21
CA HIS A 36 -8.33 9.98 1.12
C HIS A 36 -7.99 9.53 -0.31
N ALA A 37 -8.60 10.16 -1.32
CA ALA A 37 -8.34 9.83 -2.74
C ALA A 37 -6.93 10.18 -3.20
N ILE A 38 -6.24 11.06 -2.48
CA ILE A 38 -4.87 11.50 -2.77
C ILE A 38 -3.88 11.08 -1.69
N GLY A 39 -4.31 10.24 -0.73
CA GLY A 39 -3.47 9.70 0.33
C GLY A 39 -3.38 10.56 1.59
N GLY A 40 -4.24 11.58 1.72
CA GLY A 40 -4.30 12.44 2.91
C GLY A 40 -5.07 11.79 4.06
N PHE A 41 -4.50 10.75 4.65
CA PHE A 41 -5.01 10.08 5.87
C PHE A 41 -3.84 9.46 6.63
N THR A 42 -4.04 9.21 7.93
CA THR A 42 -3.08 8.59 8.83
C THR A 42 -3.46 7.13 9.12
N GLY A 43 -2.60 6.42 9.84
CA GLY A 43 -2.92 5.10 10.37
C GLY A 43 -2.55 3.93 9.46
N VAL A 44 -1.60 4.10 8.53
CA VAL A 44 -1.07 3.02 7.67
C VAL A 44 0.41 2.79 7.95
N SER A 45 0.78 1.53 8.16
CA SER A 45 2.18 1.12 8.30
C SER A 45 2.76 0.58 6.98
N PRO A 46 4.10 0.59 6.82
CA PRO A 46 4.75 -0.05 5.67
C PRO A 46 4.37 -1.54 5.52
N LEU A 47 4.20 -2.27 6.62
CA LEU A 47 3.79 -3.67 6.59
C LEU A 47 2.40 -3.85 5.95
N GLN A 48 1.42 -3.03 6.37
CA GLN A 48 0.08 -3.06 5.81
C GLN A 48 0.08 -2.69 4.32
N MET A 49 0.86 -1.67 3.93
CA MET A 49 0.98 -1.28 2.52
C MET A 49 1.63 -2.36 1.68
N ALA A 50 2.71 -2.99 2.15
CA ALA A 50 3.33 -4.12 1.44
C ALA A 50 2.35 -5.28 1.25
N ALA A 51 1.57 -5.60 2.29
CA ALA A 51 0.55 -6.65 2.23
C ALA A 51 -0.59 -6.30 1.26
N ALA A 52 -1.13 -5.08 1.33
CA ALA A 52 -2.19 -4.62 0.44
C ALA A 52 -1.79 -4.68 -1.03
N TYR A 53 -0.58 -4.22 -1.37
CA TYR A 53 -0.07 -4.25 -2.75
C TYR A 53 0.29 -5.66 -3.23
N SER A 54 0.61 -6.59 -2.31
CA SER A 54 0.82 -8.00 -2.67
C SER A 54 -0.43 -8.64 -3.28
N ALA A 55 -1.63 -8.10 -3.00
CA ALA A 55 -2.88 -8.58 -3.59
C ALA A 55 -2.91 -8.41 -5.13
N PHE A 56 -2.26 -7.38 -5.68
CA PHE A 56 -2.12 -7.23 -7.14
C PHE A 56 -1.21 -8.33 -7.71
N ALA A 57 -0.05 -8.57 -7.07
CA ALA A 57 0.88 -9.64 -7.47
C ALA A 57 0.24 -11.03 -7.38
N SER A 58 -0.66 -11.23 -6.42
CA SER A 58 -1.38 -12.48 -6.18
C SER A 58 -2.68 -12.60 -6.98
N MET A 59 -2.82 -11.84 -8.07
CA MET A 59 -4.00 -11.87 -8.94
C MET A 59 -5.32 -11.65 -8.18
N GLY A 60 -5.30 -10.69 -7.25
CA GLY A 60 -6.47 -10.26 -6.49
C GLY A 60 -6.74 -11.00 -5.18
N TYR A 61 -5.79 -11.79 -4.69
CA TYR A 61 -5.89 -12.42 -3.38
C TYR A 61 -5.06 -11.67 -2.33
N TYR A 62 -5.72 -11.24 -1.28
CA TYR A 62 -5.09 -10.67 -0.08
C TYR A 62 -4.80 -11.76 0.94
N THR A 63 -3.66 -11.67 1.61
CA THR A 63 -3.29 -12.47 2.78
C THR A 63 -2.81 -11.53 3.86
N GLU A 64 -3.36 -11.66 5.06
CA GLU A 64 -2.89 -10.91 6.21
C GLU A 64 -1.40 -11.22 6.49
N PRO A 65 -0.57 -10.19 6.79
CA PRO A 65 0.85 -10.42 7.08
C PRO A 65 1.05 -11.34 8.29
N TYR A 66 1.96 -12.27 8.17
CA TYR A 66 2.32 -13.19 9.24
C TYR A 66 3.83 -13.42 9.27
N SER A 67 4.34 -13.75 10.45
CA SER A 67 5.77 -14.04 10.67
C SER A 67 6.03 -15.47 11.14
N VAL A 68 4.98 -16.20 11.52
CA VAL A 68 5.10 -17.56 12.05
C VAL A 68 4.27 -18.52 11.21
N THR A 69 4.90 -19.51 10.63
CA THR A 69 4.24 -20.58 9.86
C THR A 69 4.11 -21.87 10.65
N LYS A 70 5.06 -22.13 11.54
CA LYS A 70 5.15 -23.37 12.31
C LYS A 70 5.84 -23.13 13.65
N ILE A 71 5.36 -23.79 14.69
CA ILE A 71 6.06 -23.90 15.99
C ILE A 71 6.33 -25.38 16.24
N GLU A 72 7.57 -25.71 16.61
CA GLU A 72 7.99 -27.05 17.01
C GLU A 72 8.47 -27.02 18.47
N TYR A 73 7.79 -27.78 19.33
CA TYR A 73 8.11 -27.86 20.76
C TYR A 73 9.21 -28.88 20.99
N ARG A 74 10.41 -28.43 21.38
CA ARG A 74 11.58 -29.30 21.57
C ARG A 74 11.37 -30.39 22.65
N SER A 75 10.58 -30.09 23.66
CA SER A 75 10.35 -31.02 24.81
C SER A 75 9.42 -32.17 24.44
N THR A 76 8.50 -31.97 23.54
CA THR A 76 7.47 -32.98 23.19
C THR A 76 7.58 -33.48 21.75
N GLY A 77 8.30 -32.76 20.88
CA GLY A 77 8.31 -33.00 19.43
C GLY A 77 7.01 -32.61 18.75
N GLU A 78 6.07 -31.99 19.44
CA GLU A 78 4.81 -31.56 18.90
C GLU A 78 5.04 -30.42 17.88
N VAL A 79 4.34 -30.49 16.76
CA VAL A 79 4.37 -29.47 15.69
C VAL A 79 3.00 -28.83 15.54
N LYS A 80 2.94 -27.50 15.68
CA LYS A 80 1.76 -26.70 15.42
C LYS A 80 1.96 -25.87 14.16
N GLU A 81 1.21 -26.15 13.11
CA GLU A 81 1.20 -25.37 11.87
C GLU A 81 0.08 -24.35 11.88
N PHE A 82 0.37 -23.15 11.32
CA PHE A 82 -0.61 -22.08 11.16
C PHE A 82 -1.02 -21.98 9.69
N LYS A 83 -2.31 -22.07 9.43
CA LYS A 83 -2.88 -21.83 8.11
C LYS A 83 -3.19 -20.34 7.97
N HIS A 84 -2.78 -19.76 6.85
CA HIS A 84 -3.06 -18.36 6.52
C HIS A 84 -4.03 -18.34 5.34
N GLU A 85 -5.19 -17.73 5.57
CA GLU A 85 -6.24 -17.66 4.57
C GLU A 85 -5.93 -16.61 3.52
N LYS A 86 -6.36 -16.90 2.27
CA LYS A 86 -6.30 -15.96 1.14
C LYS A 86 -7.72 -15.54 0.79
N THR A 87 -7.97 -14.25 0.87
CA THR A 87 -9.27 -13.67 0.57
C THR A 87 -9.25 -13.03 -0.81
N LYS A 88 -10.21 -13.37 -1.68
CA LYS A 88 -10.36 -12.74 -2.98
C LYS A 88 -10.96 -11.34 -2.79
N VAL A 89 -10.20 -10.29 -3.12
CA VAL A 89 -10.58 -8.89 -2.91
C VAL A 89 -10.81 -8.12 -4.21
N MET A 90 -10.32 -8.64 -5.34
CA MET A 90 -10.58 -8.09 -6.67
C MET A 90 -10.53 -9.18 -7.73
N SER A 91 -11.04 -8.91 -8.93
CA SER A 91 -10.96 -9.85 -10.06
C SER A 91 -9.54 -9.97 -10.59
N ASP A 92 -9.23 -11.10 -11.25
CA ASP A 92 -7.93 -11.33 -11.91
C ASP A 92 -7.66 -10.25 -12.96
N SER A 93 -8.68 -9.87 -13.72
CA SER A 93 -8.58 -8.83 -14.74
C SER A 93 -8.24 -7.46 -14.15
N THR A 94 -8.84 -7.11 -12.99
CA THR A 94 -8.51 -5.87 -12.29
C THR A 94 -7.05 -5.89 -11.80
N ALA A 95 -6.62 -6.97 -11.18
CA ALA A 95 -5.24 -7.12 -10.72
C ALA A 95 -4.25 -7.06 -11.88
N TYR A 96 -4.55 -7.75 -12.99
CA TYR A 96 -3.73 -7.72 -14.19
C TYR A 96 -3.59 -6.30 -14.79
N LEU A 97 -4.69 -5.57 -14.92
CA LEU A 97 -4.66 -4.20 -15.44
C LEU A 97 -3.85 -3.27 -14.53
N MET A 98 -4.01 -3.38 -13.21
CA MET A 98 -3.23 -2.61 -12.25
C MET A 98 -1.74 -2.93 -12.31
N ASN A 99 -1.37 -4.22 -12.45
CA ASN A 99 0.02 -4.62 -12.64
C ASN A 99 0.63 -3.94 -13.87
N ASN A 100 -0.06 -3.94 -15.01
CA ASN A 100 0.43 -3.29 -16.23
C ASN A 100 0.60 -1.77 -16.04
N VAL A 101 -0.36 -1.09 -15.40
CA VAL A 101 -0.28 0.36 -15.15
C VAL A 101 0.90 0.70 -14.23
N LEU A 102 1.09 -0.06 -13.16
CA LEU A 102 2.15 0.19 -12.18
C LEU A 102 3.54 -0.20 -12.71
N GLU A 103 3.63 -1.26 -13.51
CA GLU A 103 4.86 -1.62 -14.22
C GLU A 103 5.23 -0.56 -15.28
N TYR A 104 4.24 -0.04 -16.00
CA TYR A 104 4.44 1.08 -16.93
C TYR A 104 4.97 2.32 -16.19
N ALA A 105 4.39 2.66 -15.04
CA ALA A 105 4.85 3.77 -14.20
C ALA A 105 6.29 3.59 -13.71
N THR A 106 6.71 2.35 -13.42
CA THR A 106 8.10 2.02 -13.09
C THR A 106 9.03 2.18 -14.29
N ASN A 107 8.60 1.75 -15.47
CA ASN A 107 9.44 1.75 -16.66
C ASN A 107 9.57 3.12 -17.33
N TYR A 108 8.53 3.94 -17.28
CA TYR A 108 8.43 5.18 -18.05
C TYR A 108 8.03 6.42 -17.22
N GLY A 109 7.69 6.23 -15.94
CA GLY A 109 7.27 7.29 -15.03
C GLY A 109 8.32 7.67 -13.99
N PHE A 110 7.86 8.33 -12.93
CA PHE A 110 8.71 8.83 -11.84
C PHE A 110 9.33 7.75 -10.95
N SER A 111 8.89 6.50 -11.07
CA SER A 111 9.35 5.38 -10.25
C SER A 111 10.54 4.63 -10.85
N GLY A 112 11.23 5.21 -11.82
CA GLY A 112 12.34 4.58 -12.56
C GLY A 112 13.50 4.08 -11.69
N GLY A 113 13.70 4.66 -10.52
CA GLY A 113 14.70 4.19 -9.56
C GLY A 113 14.41 2.82 -8.94
N ALA A 114 13.17 2.33 -9.06
CA ALA A 114 12.78 1.00 -8.58
C ALA A 114 13.00 -0.12 -9.62
N LYS A 115 13.51 0.19 -10.79
CA LYS A 115 13.82 -0.82 -11.83
C LYS A 115 14.87 -1.81 -11.35
N VAL A 116 14.60 -3.08 -11.58
CA VAL A 116 15.57 -4.17 -11.38
C VAL A 116 15.77 -4.89 -12.70
N ALA A 117 17.01 -4.98 -13.16
CA ALA A 117 17.34 -5.63 -14.43
C ALA A 117 16.84 -7.09 -14.44
N GLY A 118 16.15 -7.48 -15.49
CA GLY A 118 15.63 -8.85 -15.65
C GLY A 118 14.39 -9.16 -14.80
N SER A 119 13.78 -8.14 -14.17
CA SER A 119 12.58 -8.32 -13.35
C SER A 119 11.45 -7.38 -13.77
N HIS A 120 10.22 -7.87 -13.72
CA HIS A 120 9.02 -7.05 -13.82
C HIS A 120 8.70 -6.48 -12.44
N VAL A 121 8.88 -5.17 -12.29
CA VAL A 121 8.63 -4.45 -11.03
C VAL A 121 7.51 -3.46 -11.23
N ALA A 122 6.48 -3.56 -10.42
CA ALA A 122 5.38 -2.62 -10.35
C ALA A 122 5.59 -1.72 -9.12
N THR A 123 5.50 -0.40 -9.29
CA THR A 123 5.79 0.57 -8.21
C THR A 123 4.75 1.67 -8.15
N LYS A 124 4.40 2.06 -6.92
CA LYS A 124 3.63 3.26 -6.62
C LYS A 124 4.36 4.11 -5.60
N THR A 125 4.55 5.38 -5.91
CA THR A 125 5.08 6.38 -4.98
C THR A 125 3.95 7.20 -4.36
N GLY A 126 4.19 7.77 -3.19
CA GLY A 126 3.32 8.74 -2.52
C GLY A 126 4.16 9.83 -1.88
N THR A 127 3.69 11.08 -1.92
CA THR A 127 4.36 12.20 -1.28
C THR A 127 3.31 13.14 -0.74
N SER A 128 3.41 13.50 0.55
CA SER A 128 2.67 14.61 1.14
C SER A 128 3.64 15.69 1.59
N ASN A 129 3.26 16.95 1.37
CA ASN A 129 4.09 18.10 1.71
C ASN A 129 3.55 18.79 2.95
N PHE A 130 4.44 19.40 3.73
CA PHE A 130 4.05 20.38 4.71
C PHE A 130 3.55 21.66 4.03
N ASP A 131 2.62 22.36 4.67
CA ASP A 131 2.31 23.74 4.31
C ASP A 131 3.47 24.68 4.70
N GLU A 132 3.54 25.84 4.06
CA GLU A 132 4.62 26.82 4.25
C GLU A 132 4.71 27.33 5.70
N ALA A 133 3.59 27.49 6.38
CA ALA A 133 3.56 27.97 7.75
C ALA A 133 4.19 26.92 8.69
N THR A 134 3.90 25.66 8.51
CA THR A 134 4.47 24.55 9.27
C THR A 134 5.97 24.42 9.04
N LEU A 135 6.43 24.50 7.78
CA LEU A 135 7.86 24.47 7.45
C LEU A 135 8.61 25.58 8.21
N LYS A 136 8.08 26.79 8.17
CA LYS A 136 8.66 27.96 8.86
C LYS A 136 8.64 27.79 10.38
N ALA A 137 7.53 27.36 10.95
CA ALA A 137 7.38 27.18 12.39
C ALA A 137 8.30 26.10 12.96
N LYS A 138 8.52 25.01 12.21
CA LYS A 138 9.41 23.92 12.60
C LYS A 138 10.88 24.11 12.16
N GLY A 139 11.20 25.17 11.43
CA GLY A 139 12.54 25.43 10.91
C GLY A 139 13.02 24.39 9.90
N LEU A 140 12.10 23.76 9.17
CA LEU A 140 12.38 22.72 8.20
C LEU A 140 12.81 23.30 6.84
N PRO A 141 13.63 22.58 6.06
CA PRO A 141 13.97 22.99 4.71
C PRO A 141 12.71 23.12 3.83
N TYR A 142 12.72 24.04 2.87
CA TYR A 142 11.59 24.27 1.96
C TYR A 142 11.12 23.03 1.22
N ASN A 143 12.01 22.10 0.94
CA ASN A 143 11.73 20.83 0.26
C ASN A 143 11.47 19.65 1.22
N ALA A 144 11.31 19.91 2.51
CA ALA A 144 10.92 18.86 3.45
C ALA A 144 9.52 18.35 3.14
N VAL A 145 9.37 17.05 3.23
CA VAL A 145 8.09 16.35 3.00
C VAL A 145 7.62 15.71 4.30
N ASN A 146 6.33 15.73 4.52
CA ASN A 146 5.73 15.05 5.67
C ASN A 146 5.86 13.54 5.51
N ASP A 147 5.49 13.04 4.33
CA ASP A 147 5.57 11.62 4.01
C ASP A 147 6.17 11.40 2.62
N LEU A 148 7.07 10.45 2.54
CA LEU A 148 7.59 9.93 1.29
C LEU A 148 7.43 8.40 1.29
N TRP A 149 6.54 7.93 0.44
CA TRP A 149 6.20 6.52 0.32
C TRP A 149 6.70 5.93 -0.99
N THR A 150 7.16 4.71 -0.93
CA THR A 150 7.38 3.86 -2.10
C THR A 150 6.91 2.45 -1.78
N VAL A 151 6.03 1.91 -2.60
CA VAL A 151 5.64 0.50 -2.55
C VAL A 151 5.98 -0.13 -3.89
N SER A 152 6.79 -1.18 -3.86
CA SER A 152 7.23 -1.91 -5.04
C SER A 152 6.96 -3.39 -4.86
N TYR A 153 6.54 -4.07 -5.92
CA TYR A 153 6.34 -5.50 -5.85
C TYR A 153 6.69 -6.20 -7.18
N THR A 154 6.95 -7.49 -7.06
CA THR A 154 7.14 -8.45 -8.15
C THR A 154 6.17 -9.61 -7.94
N SER A 155 6.23 -10.63 -8.78
CA SER A 155 5.48 -11.88 -8.55
C SER A 155 5.88 -12.66 -7.28
N LYS A 156 6.99 -12.26 -6.61
CA LYS A 156 7.53 -12.98 -5.44
C LYS A 156 7.66 -12.14 -4.19
N TYR A 157 7.84 -10.84 -4.32
CA TYR A 157 8.16 -9.93 -3.21
C TYR A 157 7.29 -8.70 -3.27
N SER A 158 6.88 -8.20 -2.11
CA SER A 158 6.28 -6.87 -1.94
C SER A 158 7.04 -6.14 -0.84
N VAL A 159 7.44 -4.91 -1.12
CA VAL A 159 8.22 -4.07 -0.22
C VAL A 159 7.58 -2.69 -0.14
N ALA A 160 7.45 -2.16 1.04
CA ALA A 160 7.04 -0.77 1.26
C ALA A 160 8.09 -0.06 2.11
N LEU A 161 8.37 1.18 1.73
CA LEU A 161 9.25 2.08 2.45
C LEU A 161 8.49 3.37 2.74
N TRP A 162 8.61 3.84 3.97
CA TRP A 162 8.21 5.18 4.38
C TRP A 162 9.40 5.95 4.94
N TYR A 163 9.49 7.21 4.60
CA TYR A 163 10.45 8.16 5.15
C TYR A 163 9.78 9.54 5.24
N GLY A 164 10.03 10.27 6.32
CA GLY A 164 9.44 11.58 6.52
C GLY A 164 9.97 12.28 7.76
N TYR A 165 9.35 13.42 8.07
CA TYR A 165 9.56 14.19 9.29
C TYR A 165 8.30 14.14 10.14
N ASP A 166 8.48 14.01 11.47
CA ASP A 166 7.41 14.14 12.47
C ASP A 166 7.18 15.61 12.87
#